data_91cff9434db6d420660bc091593a0029
#
_entry.id   91cff9434db6d420660bc091593a0029
#
_cell.length_a   1.000
_cell.length_b   1.000
_cell.length_c   1.000
_cell.angle_alpha   90.00
_cell.angle_beta   90.00
_cell.angle_gamma   90.00
#
_symmetry.space_group_name_H-M   'P 1'
#
loop_
_entity.id
_entity.type
_entity.pdbx_description
1 polymer ?
#
loop_
_entity_poly.entity_id
_entity_poly.type
_entity_poly.pdbx_seq_one_letter_code
_entity_poly.pdbx_strand_id
1 'polypeptide(L)' 'MNKLLQLDAKKIKKMIYGKSGEIAEKMDIRSGLLSKKINGHTIITLEEINRLATALGLDTLEILKQVYPDPTD' A
#
# COMPACT_ATOMS: atom_id res chain seq x y z
N MET A 1 15.33 4.34 -18.07
CA MET A 1 14.88 4.69 -16.72
C MET A 1 13.83 3.70 -16.24
N ASN A 2 13.97 3.25 -15.01
CA ASN A 2 13.04 2.29 -14.45
C ASN A 2 11.95 3.00 -13.68
N LYS A 3 10.71 2.53 -13.85
CA LYS A 3 9.61 3.00 -13.05
C LYS A 3 9.60 2.20 -11.75
N LEU A 4 9.48 2.90 -10.64
CA LEU A 4 9.28 2.28 -9.34
C LEU A 4 7.81 2.36 -8.98
N LEU A 5 7.27 1.26 -8.47
CA LEU A 5 5.89 1.24 -8.00
C LEU A 5 5.89 1.34 -6.48
N GLN A 6 5.11 2.28 -5.96
CA GLN A 6 4.94 2.47 -4.52
C GLN A 6 3.47 2.63 -4.23
N LEU A 7 3.08 2.35 -3.00
CA LEU A 7 1.73 2.64 -2.55
C LEU A 7 1.53 4.14 -2.42
N ASP A 8 0.35 4.61 -2.83
CA ASP A 8 -0.04 5.99 -2.59
C ASP A 8 -0.50 6.11 -1.14
N ALA A 9 0.46 6.36 -0.24
CA ALA A 9 0.21 6.35 1.20
C ALA A 9 -0.88 7.34 1.62
N LYS A 10 -0.90 8.53 1.05
CA LYS A 10 -1.92 9.54 1.40
C LYS A 10 -3.32 9.05 1.07
N LYS A 11 -3.49 8.50 -0.14
CA LYS A 11 -4.78 7.98 -0.59
C LYS A 11 -5.23 6.81 0.26
N ILE A 12 -4.31 5.87 0.50
CA ILE A 12 -4.61 4.68 1.29
C ILE A 12 -4.95 5.03 2.72
N LYS A 13 -4.20 5.94 3.33
CA LYS A 13 -4.48 6.38 4.70
C LYS A 13 -5.88 6.96 4.85
N LYS A 14 -6.33 7.73 3.86
CA LYS A 14 -7.70 8.27 3.85
C LYS A 14 -8.74 7.15 3.73
N MET A 15 -8.46 6.17 2.88
CA MET A 15 -9.39 5.06 2.65
C MET A 15 -9.55 4.16 3.88
N ILE A 16 -8.47 3.95 4.62
CA ILE A 16 -8.49 3.05 5.78
C ILE A 16 -8.71 3.78 7.10
N TYR A 17 -8.89 5.11 7.07
CA TYR A 17 -9.12 5.89 8.29
C TYR A 17 -10.30 5.33 9.07
N GLY A 18 -10.06 4.99 10.32
CA GLY A 18 -11.06 4.38 11.17
C GLY A 18 -11.33 2.90 10.89
N LYS A 19 -10.67 2.33 9.88
CA LYS A 19 -10.86 0.93 9.47
C LYS A 19 -9.55 0.15 9.41
N SER A 20 -8.45 0.74 9.86
CA SER A 20 -7.13 0.11 9.70
C SER A 20 -7.06 -1.27 10.34
N GLY A 21 -7.67 -1.47 11.51
CA GLY A 21 -7.72 -2.78 12.15
C GLY A 21 -8.51 -3.79 11.33
N GLU A 22 -9.64 -3.38 10.77
CA GLU A 22 -10.46 -4.24 9.93
C GLU A 22 -9.72 -4.65 8.66
N ILE A 23 -9.07 -3.69 8.00
CA ILE A 23 -8.30 -3.94 6.79
C ILE A 23 -7.13 -4.87 7.09
N ALA A 24 -6.39 -4.62 8.18
CA ALA A 24 -5.27 -5.46 8.57
C ALA A 24 -5.74 -6.89 8.86
N GLU A 25 -6.88 -7.05 9.51
CA GLU A 25 -7.46 -8.37 9.76
C GLU A 25 -7.77 -9.10 8.46
N LYS A 26 -8.33 -8.40 7.47
CA LYS A 26 -8.60 -8.98 6.15
C LYS A 26 -7.32 -9.39 5.43
N MET A 27 -6.22 -8.71 5.71
CA MET A 27 -4.91 -9.01 5.15
C MET A 27 -4.14 -10.04 5.98
N ASP A 28 -4.69 -10.47 7.11
CA ASP A 28 -4.04 -11.40 8.04
C ASP A 28 -2.72 -10.85 8.59
N ILE A 29 -2.68 -9.55 8.90
CA ILE A 29 -1.53 -8.90 9.51
C ILE A 29 -1.99 -7.97 10.63
N ARG A 30 -1.04 -7.49 11.43
CA ARG A 30 -1.34 -6.52 12.50
C ARG A 30 -1.48 -5.12 11.91
N SER A 31 -2.34 -4.30 12.52
CA SER A 31 -2.55 -2.92 12.04
C SER A 31 -1.27 -2.08 12.08
N GLY A 32 -0.41 -2.27 13.07
CA GLY A 32 0.88 -1.59 13.13
C GLY A 32 1.79 -1.96 11.97
N LEU A 33 1.79 -3.23 11.56
CA LEU A 33 2.56 -3.69 10.41
C LEU A 33 1.98 -3.12 9.11
N LEU A 34 0.65 -3.07 8.99
CA LEU A 34 0.00 -2.46 7.85
C LEU A 34 0.44 -1.00 7.68
N SER A 35 0.44 -0.24 8.78
CA SER A 35 0.88 1.15 8.75
C SER A 35 2.33 1.28 8.28
N LYS A 36 3.22 0.44 8.78
CA LYS A 36 4.62 0.43 8.36
C LYS A 36 4.77 0.14 6.87
N LYS A 37 4.01 -0.82 6.36
CA LYS A 37 4.06 -1.18 4.94
C LYS A 37 3.55 -0.05 4.05
N ILE A 38 2.46 0.60 4.44
CA ILE A 38 1.89 1.72 3.69
C ILE A 38 2.87 2.90 3.65
N ASN A 39 3.55 3.16 4.77
CA ASN A 39 4.50 4.28 4.86
C ASN A 39 5.89 3.96 4.29
N GLY A 40 6.10 2.75 3.80
CA GLY A 40 7.37 2.37 3.21
C GLY A 40 8.46 2.01 4.22
N HIS A 41 8.12 1.84 5.48
CA HIS A 41 9.11 1.45 6.51
C HIS A 41 9.47 -0.03 6.44
N THR A 42 8.61 -0.84 5.84
CA THR A 42 8.91 -2.24 5.56
C THR A 42 8.49 -2.57 4.13
N ILE A 43 9.08 -3.62 3.60
CA ILE A 43 8.78 -4.06 2.23
C ILE A 43 7.36 -4.63 2.19
N ILE A 44 6.61 -4.27 1.15
CA ILE A 44 5.32 -4.87 0.87
C ILE A 44 5.45 -5.69 -0.41
N THR A 45 4.97 -6.92 -0.39
CA THR A 45 5.00 -7.80 -1.55
C THR A 45 3.82 -7.53 -2.48
N LEU A 46 3.93 -7.97 -3.74
CA LEU A 46 2.84 -7.83 -4.69
C LEU A 46 1.58 -8.54 -4.19
N GLU A 47 1.74 -9.71 -3.56
CA GLU A 47 0.62 -10.44 -2.98
C GLU A 47 -0.08 -9.61 -1.89
N GLU A 48 0.71 -8.96 -1.03
CA GLU A 48 0.16 -8.10 0.02
C GLU A 48 -0.55 -6.89 -0.56
N ILE A 49 -0.01 -6.31 -1.64
CA ILE A 49 -0.66 -5.21 -2.35
C ILE A 49 -2.01 -5.66 -2.90
N ASN A 50 -2.08 -6.85 -3.50
CA ASN A 50 -3.33 -7.41 -3.99
C ASN A 50 -4.34 -7.64 -2.87
N ARG A 51 -3.88 -8.13 -1.73
CA ARG A 51 -4.75 -8.32 -0.56
C ARG A 51 -5.30 -7.00 -0.05
N LEU A 52 -4.46 -5.96 -0.01
CA LEU A 52 -4.89 -4.63 0.41
C LEU A 52 -5.95 -4.08 -0.55
N ALA A 53 -5.71 -4.17 -1.84
CA ALA A 53 -6.67 -3.71 -2.84
C ALA A 53 -8.00 -4.45 -2.70
N THR A 54 -7.96 -5.77 -2.56
CA THR A 54 -9.16 -6.58 -2.37
C THR A 54 -9.91 -6.17 -1.10
N ALA A 55 -9.19 -5.93 -0.01
CA ALA A 55 -9.79 -5.50 1.25
C ALA A 55 -10.46 -4.13 1.12
N LEU A 56 -9.96 -3.27 0.25
CA LEU A 56 -10.53 -1.94 -0.02
C LEU A 56 -11.61 -1.97 -1.11
N GLY A 57 -11.79 -3.10 -1.79
CA GLY A 57 -12.73 -3.20 -2.90
C GLY A 57 -12.26 -2.50 -4.17
N LEU A 58 -10.95 -2.40 -4.36
CA LEU A 58 -10.34 -1.70 -5.48
C LEU A 58 -9.45 -2.63 -6.30
N ASP A 59 -9.14 -2.21 -7.53
CA ASP A 59 -8.11 -2.86 -8.32
C ASP A 59 -6.73 -2.48 -7.79
N THR A 60 -5.79 -3.41 -7.95
CA THR A 60 -4.42 -3.19 -7.48
C THR A 60 -3.82 -1.89 -8.00
N LEU A 61 -4.05 -1.58 -9.28
CA LEU A 61 -3.49 -0.37 -9.90
C LEU A 61 -4.02 0.93 -9.30
N GLU A 62 -5.20 0.89 -8.69
CA GLU A 62 -5.81 2.09 -8.10
C GLU A 62 -5.10 2.57 -6.84
N ILE A 63 -4.35 1.69 -6.17
CA ILE A 63 -3.66 2.03 -4.94
C ILE A 63 -2.16 2.21 -5.14
N LEU A 64 -1.67 2.03 -6.35
CA LEU A 64 -0.26 2.17 -6.67
C LEU A 64 0.02 3.55 -7.25
N LYS A 65 1.20 4.05 -6.91
CA LYS A 65 1.72 5.31 -7.44
C LYS A 65 3.03 5.02 -8.15
N GLN A 66 3.14 5.43 -9.40
CA GLN A 66 4.38 5.28 -10.14
C GLN A 66 5.36 6.39 -9.75
N VAL A 67 6.57 6.00 -9.40
CA VAL A 67 7.63 6.93 -9.08
C VAL A 67 8.79 6.66 -10.01
N TYR A 68 9.31 7.70 -10.62
CA TYR A 68 10.47 7.61 -11.49
C TYR A 68 11.73 7.95 -10.69
N PRO A 69 12.81 7.20 -10.86
CA PRO A 69 14.07 7.58 -10.22
C PRO A 69 14.53 8.93 -10.72
N ASP A 70 15.32 9.62 -9.88
CA ASP A 70 15.91 10.91 -10.25
C ASP A 70 16.77 10.73 -11.50
N PRO A 71 16.56 11.55 -12.54
CA PRO A 71 17.33 11.42 -13.78
C PRO A 71 18.84 11.66 -13.61
N THR A 72 19.26 12.24 -12.50
CA THR A 72 20.68 12.43 -12.22
C THR A 72 21.34 11.22 -11.58
N ASP A 73 20.58 10.24 -11.19
CA ASP A 73 21.09 9.02 -10.56
C ASP A 73 21.62 8.02 -11.58
#